data_156c126a358cb0d2c355293b0bdb6abd
#
_entry.id   156c126a358cb0d2c355293b0bdb6abd
#
_cell.length_a   1.000
_cell.length_b   1.000
_cell.length_c   1.000
_cell.angle_alpha   90.00
_cell.angle_beta   90.00
_cell.angle_gamma   90.00
#
_symmetry.space_group_name_H-M   'P 1'
#
loop_
_entity.id
_entity.type
_entity.pdbx_description
1 polymer ?
#
loop_
_entity_poly.entity_id
_entity_poly.type
_entity_poly.pdbx_seq_one_letter_code
_entity_poly.pdbx_strand_id
1 'polypeptide(L)'
;MLKRMRFKGFVIVGLIGCISLFSACGEDPVVDPDGDIVVDDDYYEFQDFSLVEYDIPAILSLPDETANIGASTTPEVVHIEDDIKWEVKIGPNFQLIIEDYGDLTDLIEVEKKELEEQSFFKVKYLLDEEDMILYERTLLVKGTDKASKRVGVEHKTYHVYGQKIVDGITYELQSREDGYEKMIIELMAKSIRSFKAAKAS
;
A
#
# COMPACT_ATOMS: atom_id res chain seq x y z
N MET A 1 71.15 30.90 32.14
CA MET A 1 71.62 29.62 32.72
C MET A 1 70.89 28.50 32.01
N LEU A 2 71.59 27.90 31.20
CA LEU A 2 71.77 26.48 30.83
C LEU A 2 70.85 25.49 31.54
N LYS A 3 70.12 24.64 30.80
CA LYS A 3 70.61 23.27 30.56
C LYS A 3 69.73 22.56 29.50
N ARG A 4 70.45 22.15 28.46
CA ARG A 4 70.00 21.13 27.51
C ARG A 4 69.87 19.81 28.24
N MET A 5 68.89 19.01 27.84
CA MET A 5 69.01 17.54 27.85
C MET A 5 68.25 16.90 26.71
N ARG A 6 69.07 16.21 25.89
CA ARG A 6 68.62 15.27 24.80
C ARG A 6 68.31 13.93 25.42
N PHE A 7 67.33 13.27 24.90
CA PHE A 7 67.28 11.77 24.78
C PHE A 7 66.29 11.39 23.67
N LYS A 8 66.81 10.93 22.59
CA LYS A 8 66.86 9.56 22.02
C LYS A 8 65.56 8.80 22.25
N GLY A 9 64.73 8.62 21.23
CA GLY A 9 64.73 7.56 20.24
C GLY A 9 64.24 6.23 20.79
N PHE A 10 63.03 5.85 20.46
CA PHE A 10 62.65 4.42 20.43
C PHE A 10 61.53 4.20 19.41
N VAL A 11 61.91 3.53 18.43
CA VAL A 11 61.39 2.50 17.55
C VAL A 11 59.89 2.20 17.59
N ILE A 12 59.35 2.32 16.43
CA ILE A 12 58.08 1.88 15.85
C ILE A 12 57.94 0.38 15.98
N VAL A 13 56.81 -0.09 16.45
CA VAL A 13 56.23 -1.38 16.03
C VAL A 13 54.80 -1.13 15.64
N GLY A 14 54.53 -1.48 14.42
CA GLY A 14 53.21 -1.33 13.78
C GLY A 14 52.16 -2.24 14.38
N LEU A 15 50.99 -1.71 14.43
CA LEU A 15 49.76 -2.49 14.53
C LEU A 15 48.88 -2.10 13.36
N ILE A 16 48.91 -2.93 12.34
CA ILE A 16 47.98 -2.92 11.23
C ILE A 16 46.63 -3.37 11.82
N GLY A 17 45.81 -2.40 12.22
CA GLY A 17 44.42 -2.63 12.58
C GLY A 17 43.59 -2.71 11.29
N CYS A 18 43.09 -3.88 10.99
CA CYS A 18 42.11 -4.12 9.94
C CYS A 18 40.92 -3.17 10.13
N ILE A 19 40.82 -2.16 9.30
CA ILE A 19 39.57 -1.41 9.10
C ILE A 19 38.66 -2.35 8.24
N SER A 20 37.83 -3.08 8.90
CA SER A 20 36.70 -3.75 8.28
C SER A 20 35.73 -2.67 7.80
N LEU A 21 35.82 -2.32 6.54
CA LEU A 21 34.81 -1.57 5.84
C LEU A 21 33.57 -2.44 5.78
N PHE A 22 32.65 -2.26 6.72
CA PHE A 22 31.27 -2.65 6.52
C PHE A 22 30.71 -1.75 5.43
N SER A 23 30.83 -2.19 4.19
CA SER A 23 29.96 -1.72 3.12
C SER A 23 28.57 -2.23 3.46
N ALA A 24 27.79 -1.42 4.16
CA ALA A 24 26.37 -1.52 4.12
C ALA A 24 25.97 -1.08 2.71
N CYS A 25 25.88 -2.02 1.77
CA CYS A 25 25.06 -1.84 0.59
C CYS A 25 23.62 -1.80 1.10
N GLY A 26 23.13 -0.62 1.41
CA GLY A 26 21.73 -0.34 1.27
C GLY A 26 21.48 -0.30 -0.23
N GLU A 27 20.84 -1.31 -0.77
CA GLU A 27 20.25 -1.18 -2.10
C GLU A 27 19.17 -0.11 -1.96
N ASP A 28 19.41 1.02 -2.61
CA ASP A 28 18.37 2.03 -2.80
C ASP A 28 17.23 1.34 -3.57
N PRO A 29 15.96 1.58 -3.19
CA PRO A 29 14.83 1.02 -3.91
C PRO A 29 14.96 1.43 -5.38
N VAL A 30 14.97 0.44 -6.26
CA VAL A 30 14.99 0.65 -7.69
C VAL A 30 13.68 1.34 -8.07
N VAL A 31 13.72 2.65 -8.19
CA VAL A 31 12.61 3.42 -8.75
C VAL A 31 12.68 3.23 -10.25
N ASP A 32 11.75 2.45 -10.80
CA ASP A 32 11.58 2.35 -12.23
C ASP A 32 11.26 3.75 -12.78
N PRO A 33 12.03 4.27 -13.77
CA PRO A 33 11.84 5.61 -14.30
C PRO A 33 10.49 5.83 -14.98
N ASP A 34 9.75 4.79 -15.28
CA ASP A 34 8.43 4.86 -15.92
C ASP A 34 7.25 4.85 -14.91
N GLY A 35 7.52 4.69 -13.62
CA GLY A 35 6.51 4.82 -12.56
C GLY A 35 5.56 3.63 -12.45
N ASP A 36 5.88 2.51 -13.07
CA ASP A 36 5.14 1.28 -12.90
C ASP A 36 5.27 0.80 -11.44
N ILE A 37 4.13 0.40 -10.87
CA ILE A 37 4.10 -0.15 -9.53
C ILE A 37 4.63 -1.57 -9.60
N VAL A 38 5.89 -1.74 -9.23
CA VAL A 38 6.39 -3.05 -8.85
C VAL A 38 5.93 -3.28 -7.41
N VAL A 39 4.87 -4.06 -7.24
CA VAL A 39 4.49 -4.58 -5.92
C VAL A 39 5.57 -5.60 -5.56
N ASP A 40 6.62 -5.13 -4.91
CA ASP A 40 7.73 -5.97 -4.48
C ASP A 40 7.24 -6.92 -3.37
N ASP A 41 7.29 -8.22 -3.64
CA ASP A 41 6.71 -9.25 -2.77
C ASP A 41 7.53 -9.49 -1.49
N ASP A 42 8.73 -8.91 -1.38
CA ASP A 42 9.71 -9.35 -0.38
C ASP A 42 9.80 -8.48 0.88
N TYR A 43 9.13 -7.32 0.94
CA TYR A 43 9.35 -6.37 2.04
C TYR A 43 8.42 -6.54 3.25
N TYR A 44 7.20 -7.07 3.07
CA TYR A 44 6.21 -7.15 4.14
C TYR A 44 5.62 -8.53 4.23
N GLU A 45 5.47 -9.03 5.45
CA GLU A 45 4.82 -10.31 5.69
C GLU A 45 3.29 -10.14 5.72
N PHE A 46 2.59 -11.17 5.26
CA PHE A 46 1.14 -11.23 5.22
C PHE A 46 0.66 -12.48 5.93
N GLN A 47 -0.42 -12.37 6.66
CA GLN A 47 -1.05 -13.48 7.37
C GLN A 47 -2.43 -13.76 6.81
N ASP A 48 -2.74 -15.03 6.57
CA ASP A 48 -4.07 -15.44 6.14
C ASP A 48 -5.08 -15.19 7.25
N PHE A 49 -6.14 -14.45 6.91
CA PHE A 49 -7.24 -14.12 7.78
C PHE A 49 -8.53 -14.69 7.22
N SER A 50 -9.26 -15.49 8.02
CA SER A 50 -10.52 -16.11 7.60
C SER A 50 -11.68 -15.13 7.80
N LEU A 51 -12.49 -14.99 6.77
CA LEU A 51 -13.70 -14.18 6.80
C LEU A 51 -14.98 -15.02 7.02
N VAL A 52 -14.82 -16.34 7.23
CA VAL A 52 -15.96 -17.27 7.37
C VAL A 52 -16.84 -16.95 8.57
N GLU A 53 -16.27 -16.48 9.67
CA GLU A 53 -17.03 -16.06 10.85
C GLU A 53 -17.85 -14.77 10.65
N TYR A 54 -17.62 -14.08 9.52
CA TYR A 54 -18.33 -12.87 9.10
C TYR A 54 -19.25 -13.12 7.90
N ASP A 55 -19.64 -14.38 7.67
CA ASP A 55 -20.51 -14.82 6.59
C ASP A 55 -19.94 -14.64 5.17
N ILE A 56 -18.65 -14.43 5.03
CA ILE A 56 -17.94 -14.42 3.73
C ILE A 56 -17.14 -15.73 3.61
N PRO A 57 -17.42 -16.62 2.64
CA PRO A 57 -16.75 -17.92 2.51
C PRO A 57 -15.34 -17.80 1.90
N ALA A 58 -14.53 -16.85 2.39
CA ALA A 58 -13.25 -16.50 1.82
C ALA A 58 -12.16 -16.38 2.87
N ILE A 59 -10.91 -16.40 2.37
CA ILE A 59 -9.69 -16.05 3.10
C ILE A 59 -9.08 -14.85 2.40
N LEU A 60 -8.54 -13.94 3.19
CA LEU A 60 -7.84 -12.74 2.77
C LEU A 60 -6.49 -12.68 3.50
N SER A 61 -5.38 -12.52 2.79
CA SER A 61 -4.09 -12.26 3.45
C SER A 61 -3.99 -10.78 3.79
N LEU A 62 -3.69 -10.48 5.05
CA LEU A 62 -3.59 -9.11 5.57
C LEU A 62 -2.16 -8.83 6.01
N PRO A 63 -1.67 -7.58 5.85
CA PRO A 63 -0.34 -7.21 6.29
C PRO A 63 -0.21 -7.36 7.81
N ASP A 64 0.93 -7.84 8.25
CA ASP A 64 1.26 -8.00 9.67
C ASP A 64 2.00 -6.76 10.24
N GLU A 65 2.63 -6.94 11.38
CA GLU A 65 3.36 -5.86 12.06
C GLU A 65 4.58 -5.34 11.29
N THR A 66 5.12 -6.11 10.34
CA THR A 66 6.26 -5.70 9.53
C THR A 66 5.91 -4.53 8.60
N ALA A 67 4.65 -4.41 8.21
CA ALA A 67 4.18 -3.32 7.37
C ALA A 67 4.13 -1.95 8.07
N ASN A 68 4.24 -1.91 9.40
CA ASN A 68 4.26 -0.68 10.20
C ASN A 68 3.13 0.32 9.86
N ILE A 69 1.94 -0.18 9.55
CA ILE A 69 0.79 0.63 9.12
C ILE A 69 -0.04 1.21 10.27
N GLY A 70 0.34 0.90 11.51
CA GLY A 70 -0.33 1.42 12.71
C GLY A 70 0.05 0.68 13.98
N ALA A 71 -0.52 1.12 15.10
CA ALA A 71 -0.21 0.61 16.44
C ALA A 71 -0.78 -0.79 16.73
N SER A 72 -1.66 -1.31 15.90
CA SER A 72 -2.30 -2.61 16.07
C SER A 72 -2.34 -3.33 14.74
N THR A 73 -1.98 -4.59 14.75
CA THR A 73 -2.04 -5.49 13.59
C THR A 73 -3.16 -6.51 13.70
N THR A 74 -3.96 -6.44 14.78
CA THR A 74 -5.15 -7.29 14.92
C THR A 74 -6.23 -6.76 13.98
N PRO A 75 -6.65 -7.54 12.96
CA PRO A 75 -7.74 -7.14 12.09
C PRO A 75 -9.05 -7.03 12.88
N GLU A 76 -9.80 -5.98 12.58
CA GLU A 76 -11.16 -5.78 13.05
C GLU A 76 -12.10 -5.82 11.84
N VAL A 77 -13.14 -6.66 11.90
CA VAL A 77 -14.17 -6.72 10.86
C VAL A 77 -15.46 -6.19 11.42
N VAL A 78 -16.01 -5.20 10.73
CA VAL A 78 -17.29 -4.58 11.08
C VAL A 78 -18.28 -4.86 9.96
N HIS A 79 -19.37 -5.53 10.27
CA HIS A 79 -20.51 -5.71 9.36
C HIS A 79 -21.43 -4.50 9.45
N ILE A 80 -21.82 -3.95 8.32
CA ILE A 80 -22.77 -2.84 8.24
C ILE A 80 -24.16 -3.45 8.11
N GLU A 81 -24.99 -3.30 9.15
CA GLU A 81 -26.22 -4.09 9.36
C GLU A 81 -27.27 -3.97 8.24
N ASP A 82 -27.39 -2.84 7.59
CA ASP A 82 -28.42 -2.63 6.55
C ASP A 82 -27.92 -2.95 5.13
N ASP A 83 -26.63 -3.32 5.00
CA ASP A 83 -25.97 -3.59 3.73
C ASP A 83 -25.23 -4.92 3.77
N ILE A 84 -25.05 -5.55 2.62
CA ILE A 84 -24.18 -6.73 2.45
C ILE A 84 -22.72 -6.29 2.32
N LYS A 85 -22.25 -5.56 3.33
CA LYS A 85 -21.02 -4.80 3.33
C LYS A 85 -20.24 -4.97 4.62
N TRP A 86 -18.95 -5.14 4.49
CA TRP A 86 -18.02 -5.29 5.62
C TRP A 86 -16.85 -4.33 5.50
N GLU A 87 -16.34 -3.90 6.62
CA GLU A 87 -15.10 -3.14 6.70
C GLU A 87 -14.04 -3.97 7.43
N VAL A 88 -12.92 -4.24 6.78
CA VAL A 88 -11.74 -4.87 7.38
C VAL A 88 -10.73 -3.78 7.71
N LYS A 89 -10.44 -3.59 9.00
CA LYS A 89 -9.56 -2.54 9.50
C LYS A 89 -8.32 -3.11 10.16
N ILE A 90 -7.16 -2.49 9.93
CA ILE A 90 -5.93 -2.74 10.69
C ILE A 90 -5.40 -1.38 11.15
N GLY A 91 -5.61 -1.06 12.41
CA GLY A 91 -5.29 0.26 12.94
C GLY A 91 -6.02 1.39 12.19
N PRO A 92 -5.49 2.63 12.23
CA PRO A 92 -6.16 3.79 11.63
C PRO A 92 -5.90 3.92 10.12
N ASN A 93 -4.87 3.26 9.61
CA ASN A 93 -4.34 3.55 8.28
C ASN A 93 -4.67 2.51 7.21
N PHE A 94 -5.32 1.41 7.57
CA PHE A 94 -5.75 0.39 6.60
C PHE A 94 -7.22 0.07 6.82
N GLN A 95 -8.04 0.33 5.81
CA GLN A 95 -9.45 -0.01 5.80
C GLN A 95 -9.83 -0.47 4.39
N LEU A 96 -10.14 -1.75 4.28
CA LEU A 96 -10.63 -2.38 3.07
C LEU A 96 -12.12 -2.63 3.22
N ILE A 97 -12.89 -2.18 2.26
CA ILE A 97 -14.33 -2.38 2.19
C ILE A 97 -14.59 -3.60 1.31
N ILE A 98 -15.44 -4.50 1.74
CA ILE A 98 -15.89 -5.69 1.01
C ILE A 98 -17.39 -5.61 0.89
N GLU A 99 -17.94 -5.80 -0.32
CA GLU A 99 -19.38 -5.77 -0.56
C GLU A 99 -19.78 -6.92 -1.48
N ASP A 100 -20.92 -7.57 -1.19
CA ASP A 100 -21.47 -8.69 -1.96
C ASP A 100 -22.38 -8.15 -3.07
N TYR A 101 -22.03 -8.39 -4.32
CA TYR A 101 -22.78 -7.98 -5.50
C TYR A 101 -23.49 -9.17 -6.21
N GLY A 102 -23.54 -10.32 -5.57
CA GLY A 102 -24.22 -11.49 -6.10
C GLY A 102 -23.59 -12.01 -7.40
N ASP A 103 -24.35 -11.98 -8.49
CA ASP A 103 -23.95 -12.52 -9.80
C ASP A 103 -23.46 -11.45 -10.80
N LEU A 104 -23.30 -10.20 -10.38
CA LEU A 104 -22.75 -9.12 -11.22
C LEU A 104 -21.27 -9.35 -11.47
N THR A 105 -20.83 -9.18 -12.73
CA THR A 105 -19.44 -9.49 -13.12
C THR A 105 -18.73 -8.38 -13.91
N ASP A 106 -19.33 -7.20 -13.98
CA ASP A 106 -18.84 -6.06 -14.74
C ASP A 106 -18.48 -4.84 -13.87
N LEU A 107 -18.15 -5.10 -12.58
CA LEU A 107 -17.91 -4.03 -11.61
C LEU A 107 -16.70 -3.16 -11.99
N ILE A 108 -15.66 -3.75 -12.58
CA ILE A 108 -14.46 -3.00 -13.01
C ILE A 108 -14.80 -2.02 -14.14
N GLU A 109 -15.60 -2.43 -15.11
CA GLU A 109 -16.03 -1.57 -16.21
C GLU A 109 -16.96 -0.46 -15.73
N VAL A 110 -17.83 -0.77 -14.76
CA VAL A 110 -18.73 0.22 -14.15
C VAL A 110 -17.91 1.26 -13.40
N GLU A 111 -16.98 0.85 -12.54
CA GLU A 111 -16.10 1.75 -11.80
C GLU A 111 -15.28 2.66 -12.74
N LYS A 112 -14.67 2.09 -13.78
CA LYS A 112 -13.92 2.89 -14.78
C LYS A 112 -14.80 3.96 -15.43
N LYS A 113 -16.03 3.61 -15.78
CA LYS A 113 -16.96 4.57 -16.37
C LYS A 113 -17.32 5.67 -15.38
N GLU A 114 -17.58 5.34 -14.12
CA GLU A 114 -17.86 6.32 -13.08
C GLU A 114 -16.67 7.27 -12.84
N LEU A 115 -15.45 6.74 -12.87
CA LEU A 115 -14.22 7.54 -12.75
C LEU A 115 -14.05 8.51 -13.93
N GLU A 116 -14.42 8.11 -15.15
CA GLU A 116 -14.37 8.98 -16.34
C GLU A 116 -15.39 10.11 -16.28
N GLU A 117 -16.55 9.89 -15.65
CA GLU A 117 -17.60 10.89 -15.49
C GLU A 117 -17.27 11.93 -14.42
N GLN A 118 -16.30 11.69 -13.54
CA GLN A 118 -15.88 12.59 -12.48
C GLN A 118 -15.08 13.78 -13.01
N SER A 119 -15.73 14.92 -13.22
CA SER A 119 -15.07 16.12 -13.77
C SER A 119 -14.17 16.88 -12.79
N PHE A 120 -14.16 16.49 -11.51
CA PHE A 120 -13.39 17.17 -10.45
C PHE A 120 -12.01 16.59 -10.26
N PHE A 121 -11.74 15.39 -10.77
CA PHE A 121 -10.48 14.70 -10.63
C PHE A 121 -9.87 14.36 -11.99
N LYS A 122 -8.55 14.38 -12.02
CA LYS A 122 -7.78 13.70 -13.06
C LYS A 122 -7.44 12.32 -12.53
N VAL A 123 -7.84 11.29 -13.24
CA VAL A 123 -7.53 9.90 -12.92
C VAL A 123 -6.33 9.43 -13.73
N LYS A 124 -5.42 8.70 -13.12
CA LYS A 124 -4.31 8.00 -13.75
C LYS A 124 -4.28 6.58 -13.24
N TYR A 125 -4.52 5.60 -14.11
CA TYR A 125 -4.36 4.20 -13.76
C TYR A 125 -2.87 3.88 -13.58
N LEU A 126 -2.55 3.22 -12.48
CA LEU A 126 -1.22 2.73 -12.13
C LEU A 126 -1.14 1.23 -12.32
N LEU A 127 -2.27 0.54 -12.18
CA LEU A 127 -2.50 -0.85 -12.52
C LEU A 127 -3.87 -0.94 -13.18
N ASP A 128 -3.99 -1.71 -14.25
CA ASP A 128 -5.23 -1.92 -15.00
C ASP A 128 -5.31 -3.38 -15.41
N GLU A 129 -5.82 -4.22 -14.50
CA GLU A 129 -6.03 -5.65 -14.68
C GLU A 129 -7.53 -5.95 -14.89
N GLU A 130 -7.85 -7.15 -15.33
CA GLU A 130 -9.23 -7.59 -15.58
C GLU A 130 -10.09 -7.57 -14.31
N ASP A 131 -9.48 -7.91 -13.15
CA ASP A 131 -10.17 -8.06 -11.88
C ASP A 131 -9.73 -7.05 -10.81
N MET A 132 -8.86 -6.08 -11.18
CA MET A 132 -8.40 -5.06 -10.25
C MET A 132 -7.82 -3.84 -10.97
N ILE A 133 -8.17 -2.66 -10.48
CA ILE A 133 -7.53 -1.40 -10.87
C ILE A 133 -6.92 -0.71 -9.66
N LEU A 134 -5.80 -0.05 -9.88
CA LEU A 134 -5.15 0.83 -8.93
C LEU A 134 -4.93 2.17 -9.61
N TYR A 135 -5.38 3.25 -8.98
CA TYR A 135 -5.37 4.55 -9.64
C TYR A 135 -5.03 5.70 -8.69
N GLU A 136 -4.45 6.74 -9.27
CA GLU A 136 -4.20 8.03 -8.65
C GLU A 136 -5.33 9.00 -9.04
N ARG A 137 -5.91 9.68 -8.06
CA ARG A 137 -6.81 10.82 -8.27
C ARG A 137 -6.09 12.10 -7.91
N THR A 138 -6.06 13.06 -8.83
CA THR A 138 -5.55 14.40 -8.59
C THR A 138 -6.70 15.39 -8.65
N LEU A 139 -6.94 16.13 -7.57
CA LEU A 139 -8.00 17.12 -7.50
C LEU A 139 -7.72 18.29 -8.47
N LEU A 140 -8.66 18.56 -9.38
CA LEU A 140 -8.60 19.67 -10.29
C LEU A 140 -9.19 20.92 -9.63
N VAL A 141 -8.34 21.73 -9.01
CA VAL A 141 -8.77 23.05 -8.51
C VAL A 141 -8.92 23.98 -9.73
N LYS A 142 -10.15 24.25 -10.16
CA LYS A 142 -10.45 25.32 -11.11
C LYS A 142 -10.22 26.65 -10.40
N GLY A 143 -8.97 27.11 -10.37
CA GLY A 143 -8.63 28.45 -9.89
C GLY A 143 -9.24 29.48 -10.84
N THR A 144 -9.92 30.48 -10.29
CA THR A 144 -10.12 31.76 -11.00
C THR A 144 -8.75 32.30 -11.38
N ASP A 145 -8.62 32.96 -12.52
CA ASP A 145 -7.39 33.47 -13.19
C ASP A 145 -6.39 34.26 -12.33
N LYS A 146 -6.56 34.29 -11.02
CA LYS A 146 -5.75 35.04 -10.06
C LYS A 146 -5.02 34.17 -9.02
N ALA A 147 -5.20 32.87 -9.04
CA ALA A 147 -4.40 32.01 -8.16
C ALA A 147 -2.96 31.97 -8.70
N SER A 148 -2.05 32.55 -7.94
CA SER A 148 -0.61 32.49 -8.21
C SER A 148 -0.21 31.06 -8.51
N LYS A 149 0.56 30.82 -9.59
CA LYS A 149 1.18 29.53 -9.93
C LYS A 149 2.06 28.92 -8.82
N ARG A 150 2.13 29.55 -7.66
CA ARG A 150 2.93 29.16 -6.48
C ARG A 150 2.11 28.51 -5.36
N VAL A 151 0.81 28.40 -5.47
CA VAL A 151 -0.08 27.86 -4.42
C VAL A 151 -0.91 26.72 -5.01
N GLY A 152 -0.26 25.74 -5.61
CA GLY A 152 -0.90 24.52 -6.05
C GLY A 152 -0.21 23.34 -5.39
N VAL A 153 -0.60 23.00 -4.17
CA VAL A 153 -0.36 21.64 -3.68
C VAL A 153 -1.36 20.78 -4.44
N GLU A 154 -0.87 19.99 -5.40
CA GLU A 154 -1.70 18.97 -6.02
C GLU A 154 -2.11 17.98 -4.92
N HIS A 155 -3.38 17.93 -4.60
CA HIS A 155 -3.89 16.92 -3.67
C HIS A 155 -4.07 15.63 -4.44
N LYS A 156 -3.18 14.69 -4.17
CA LYS A 156 -3.18 13.35 -4.76
C LYS A 156 -3.60 12.33 -3.75
N THR A 157 -4.48 11.44 -4.15
CA THR A 157 -4.89 10.27 -3.38
C THR A 157 -4.79 9.04 -4.24
N TYR A 158 -4.53 7.91 -3.62
CA TYR A 158 -4.42 6.62 -4.31
C TYR A 158 -5.56 5.72 -3.86
N HIS A 159 -6.03 4.91 -4.79
CA HIS A 159 -7.19 4.06 -4.62
C HIS A 159 -6.94 2.70 -5.24
N VAL A 160 -7.58 1.69 -4.69
CA VAL A 160 -7.66 0.35 -5.28
C VAL A 160 -9.12 -0.09 -5.30
N TYR A 161 -9.48 -0.74 -6.37
CA TYR A 161 -10.78 -1.34 -6.60
C TYR A 161 -10.58 -2.71 -7.24
N GLY A 162 -11.18 -3.74 -6.67
CA GLY A 162 -11.07 -5.11 -7.14
C GLY A 162 -12.41 -5.81 -7.17
N GLN A 163 -12.53 -6.75 -8.10
CA GLN A 163 -13.66 -7.66 -8.25
C GLN A 163 -13.14 -9.09 -8.10
N LYS A 164 -13.70 -9.87 -7.19
CA LYS A 164 -13.31 -11.26 -6.97
C LYS A 164 -14.56 -12.15 -6.91
N ILE A 165 -14.45 -13.31 -7.51
CA ILE A 165 -15.56 -14.29 -7.53
C ILE A 165 -15.19 -15.47 -6.63
N VAL A 166 -16.01 -15.72 -5.62
CA VAL A 166 -15.87 -16.85 -4.69
C VAL A 166 -17.20 -17.56 -4.57
N ASP A 167 -17.20 -18.87 -4.85
CA ASP A 167 -18.38 -19.75 -4.81
C ASP A 167 -19.57 -19.23 -5.65
N GLY A 168 -19.28 -18.50 -6.74
CA GLY A 168 -20.28 -17.94 -7.65
C GLY A 168 -20.85 -16.59 -7.21
N ILE A 169 -20.34 -16.04 -6.12
CA ILE A 169 -20.67 -14.69 -5.62
C ILE A 169 -19.53 -13.75 -5.99
N THR A 170 -19.88 -12.62 -6.55
CA THR A 170 -18.95 -11.53 -6.85
C THR A 170 -18.86 -10.60 -5.66
N TYR A 171 -17.64 -10.40 -5.20
CA TYR A 171 -17.29 -9.44 -4.16
C TYR A 171 -16.53 -8.26 -4.77
N GLU A 172 -16.99 -7.06 -4.42
CA GLU A 172 -16.25 -5.85 -4.59
C GLU A 172 -15.31 -5.68 -3.40
N LEU A 173 -14.05 -5.31 -3.65
CA LEU A 173 -13.09 -4.99 -2.61
C LEU A 173 -12.45 -3.64 -2.94
N GLN A 174 -12.65 -2.65 -2.09
CA GLN A 174 -12.17 -1.31 -2.38
C GLN A 174 -11.56 -0.59 -1.18
N SER A 175 -10.70 0.38 -1.46
CA SER A 175 -10.25 1.34 -0.47
C SER A 175 -11.38 2.34 -0.16
N ARG A 176 -11.29 3.03 0.99
CA ARG A 176 -12.23 4.11 1.31
C ARG A 176 -12.19 5.23 0.25
N GLU A 177 -13.29 5.98 0.16
CA GLU A 177 -13.49 7.05 -0.82
C GLU A 177 -12.44 8.18 -0.76
N ASP A 178 -11.95 8.51 0.45
CA ASP A 178 -10.90 9.52 0.64
C ASP A 178 -9.54 9.08 0.10
N GLY A 179 -9.37 7.78 -0.16
CA GLY A 179 -8.11 7.18 -0.58
C GLY A 179 -7.06 7.14 0.52
N TYR A 180 -5.85 6.77 0.14
CA TYR A 180 -4.70 6.62 1.03
C TYR A 180 -3.40 7.09 0.38
N GLU A 181 -2.31 6.97 1.11
CA GLU A 181 -0.97 7.02 0.56
C GLU A 181 -0.68 5.79 -0.31
N LYS A 182 0.20 5.94 -1.30
CA LYS A 182 0.49 4.92 -2.30
C LYS A 182 0.87 3.57 -1.67
N MET A 183 1.76 3.57 -0.66
CA MET A 183 2.20 2.35 0.03
C MET A 183 1.04 1.56 0.63
N ILE A 184 0.09 2.23 1.26
CA ILE A 184 -1.08 1.56 1.87
C ILE A 184 -1.94 0.89 0.79
N ILE A 185 -2.12 1.57 -0.35
CA ILE A 185 -2.90 1.02 -1.47
C ILE A 185 -2.19 -0.18 -2.10
N GLU A 186 -0.88 -0.19 -2.15
CA GLU A 186 -0.10 -1.36 -2.61
C GLU A 186 -0.31 -2.57 -1.69
N LEU A 187 -0.33 -2.36 -0.37
CA LEU A 187 -0.66 -3.41 0.59
C LEU A 187 -2.10 -3.91 0.42
N MET A 188 -3.07 -3.00 0.22
CA MET A 188 -4.46 -3.37 -0.05
C MET A 188 -4.58 -4.17 -1.36
N ALA A 189 -3.87 -3.79 -2.41
CA ALA A 189 -3.85 -4.53 -3.67
C ALA A 189 -3.32 -5.95 -3.49
N LYS A 190 -2.27 -6.15 -2.68
CA LYS A 190 -1.79 -7.50 -2.31
C LYS A 190 -2.87 -8.29 -1.57
N SER A 191 -3.54 -7.67 -0.61
CA SER A 191 -4.67 -8.30 0.10
C SER A 191 -5.78 -8.71 -0.87
N ILE A 192 -6.20 -7.84 -1.77
CA ILE A 192 -7.23 -8.13 -2.78
C ILE A 192 -6.81 -9.31 -3.68
N ARG A 193 -5.56 -9.35 -4.12
CA ARG A 193 -5.05 -10.48 -4.93
C ARG A 193 -5.09 -11.80 -4.20
N SER A 194 -4.95 -11.79 -2.89
CA SER A 194 -4.97 -13.00 -2.05
C SER A 194 -6.37 -13.53 -1.77
N PHE A 195 -7.42 -12.74 -2.05
CA PHE A 195 -8.80 -13.10 -1.76
C PHE A 195 -9.22 -14.35 -2.54
N LYS A 196 -9.57 -15.40 -1.82
CA LYS A 196 -9.88 -16.72 -2.37
C LYS A 196 -10.86 -17.48 -1.50
N ALA A 197 -11.52 -18.49 -2.06
CA ALA A 197 -12.42 -19.38 -1.30
C ALA A 197 -11.72 -19.99 -0.09
N ALA A 198 -12.39 -19.99 1.05
CA ALA A 198 -11.98 -20.76 2.21
C ALA A 198 -12.06 -22.25 1.89
N LYS A 199 -11.05 -23.04 2.28
CA LYS A 199 -11.12 -24.49 2.10
C LYS A 199 -12.24 -25.02 2.99
N ALA A 200 -13.13 -25.82 2.40
CA ALA A 200 -14.13 -26.58 3.18
C ALA A 200 -13.37 -27.49 4.18
N SER A 201 -13.66 -27.35 5.46
CA SER A 201 -13.10 -28.18 6.54
C SER A 201 -13.77 -29.54 6.58
#